data_dccdefa9d14463306b1bde3e2e50daa2
#
_entry.id   dccdefa9d14463306b1bde3e2e50daa2
#
_cell.length_a   1.000
_cell.length_b   1.000
_cell.length_c   1.000
_cell.angle_alpha   90.00
_cell.angle_beta   90.00
_cell.angle_gamma   90.00
#
_symmetry.space_group_name_H-M   'P 1'
#
loop_
_entity.id
_entity.type
_entity.pdbx_description
1 polymer ?
#
loop_
_entity_poly.entity_id
_entity_poly.type
_entity_poly.pdbx_seq_one_letter_code
_entity_poly.pdbx_strand_id
1 'polypeptide(L)'
;MINKFFLAIIISVTLAHCGFSPIYTGNSKQVIISKSEIVGDKDLAFNLEQKLNFTKDEKNLNAYIFKAQIYDTSESSLVDSRGISTEEIVKLTVSYQFQDKNGIIIYQDAITKDKRVSVTDNLSNNILVKNNEKRLLLDSIIQNIVFKSRVSLN
;
A
#
# COMPACT_ATOMS: atom_id res chain seq x y z
N MET A 1 40.95 35.91 -16.00
CA MET A 1 39.79 35.78 -15.10
C MET A 1 38.56 35.12 -15.79
N ILE A 2 38.41 35.18 -17.10
CA ILE A 2 37.28 34.63 -17.87
C ILE A 2 37.20 33.09 -17.77
N ASN A 3 38.32 32.38 -17.70
CA ASN A 3 38.31 30.88 -17.69
C ASN A 3 37.68 30.25 -16.42
N LYS A 4 37.74 30.92 -15.27
CA LYS A 4 37.15 30.36 -14.04
C LYS A 4 35.62 30.50 -14.02
N PHE A 5 35.10 31.56 -14.63
CA PHE A 5 33.65 31.77 -14.75
C PHE A 5 33.02 30.77 -15.75
N PHE A 6 33.74 30.49 -16.84
CA PHE A 6 33.30 29.53 -17.86
C PHE A 6 33.28 28.10 -17.31
N LEU A 7 34.28 27.72 -16.47
CA LEU A 7 34.35 26.43 -15.83
C LEU A 7 33.19 26.25 -14.83
N ALA A 8 32.84 27.27 -14.08
CA ALA A 8 31.71 27.23 -13.13
C ALA A 8 30.37 27.04 -13.82
N ILE A 9 30.17 27.66 -15.00
CA ILE A 9 28.93 27.49 -15.79
C ILE A 9 28.84 26.08 -16.34
N ILE A 10 29.94 25.48 -16.85
CA ILE A 10 29.94 24.12 -17.36
C ILE A 10 29.61 23.11 -16.25
N ILE A 11 30.17 23.29 -15.04
CA ILE A 11 29.88 22.42 -13.88
C ILE A 11 28.40 22.57 -13.44
N SER A 12 27.84 23.78 -13.48
CA SER A 12 26.43 23.99 -13.14
C SER A 12 25.46 23.33 -14.12
N VAL A 13 25.78 23.31 -15.40
CA VAL A 13 24.97 22.67 -16.45
C VAL A 13 25.03 21.15 -16.36
N THR A 14 26.19 20.56 -15.98
CA THR A 14 26.30 19.10 -15.83
C THR A 14 25.58 18.59 -14.58
N LEU A 15 25.47 19.37 -13.51
CA LEU A 15 24.73 19.03 -12.31
C LEU A 15 23.20 19.10 -12.50
N ALA A 16 22.72 19.92 -13.43
CA ALA A 16 21.30 20.01 -13.77
C ALA A 16 20.77 18.79 -14.56
N HIS A 17 21.67 17.96 -15.10
CA HIS A 17 21.31 16.73 -15.84
C HIS A 17 21.33 15.47 -14.98
N CYS A 18 21.42 15.57 -13.65
CA CYS A 18 21.06 14.45 -12.78
C CYS A 18 19.54 14.23 -12.91
N GLY A 19 19.16 13.59 -13.99
CA GLY A 19 17.79 13.28 -14.36
C GLY A 19 17.13 12.38 -13.34
N PHE A 20 16.57 12.98 -12.30
CA PHE A 20 15.53 12.37 -11.52
C PHE A 20 14.28 12.36 -12.43
N SER A 21 14.16 11.37 -13.29
CA SER A 21 12.88 11.06 -13.92
C SER A 21 11.98 10.56 -12.79
N PRO A 22 10.95 11.31 -12.37
CA PRO A 22 10.02 10.78 -11.40
C PRO A 22 9.39 9.54 -12.04
N ILE A 23 9.51 8.38 -11.38
CA ILE A 23 8.99 7.07 -11.79
C ILE A 23 7.47 7.14 -12.09
N TYR A 24 6.84 8.24 -11.73
CA TYR A 24 5.40 8.52 -11.89
C TYR A 24 5.01 9.25 -13.19
N THR A 25 5.94 9.68 -14.04
CA THR A 25 5.62 10.42 -15.30
C THR A 25 5.62 9.55 -16.55
N GLY A 26 5.92 8.25 -16.45
CA GLY A 26 5.65 7.32 -17.54
C GLY A 26 4.13 7.13 -17.69
N ASN A 27 3.64 6.94 -18.92
CA ASN A 27 2.30 6.46 -19.26
C ASN A 27 2.06 5.06 -18.66
N SER A 28 2.09 4.94 -17.31
CA SER A 28 1.72 3.70 -16.66
C SER A 28 0.25 3.47 -16.95
N LYS A 29 -0.04 2.50 -17.79
CA LYS A 29 -1.41 2.11 -18.09
C LYS A 29 -2.15 1.93 -16.77
N GLN A 30 -3.29 2.59 -16.63
CA GLN A 30 -4.13 2.40 -15.47
C GLN A 30 -4.64 0.96 -15.45
N VAL A 31 -4.57 0.31 -14.30
CA VAL A 31 -5.17 -1.02 -14.13
C VAL A 31 -6.69 -0.85 -14.23
N ILE A 32 -7.29 -1.55 -15.19
CA ILE A 32 -8.74 -1.52 -15.43
C ILE A 32 -9.33 -2.77 -14.80
N ILE A 33 -10.34 -2.58 -13.94
CA ILE A 33 -11.07 -3.67 -13.31
C ILE A 33 -12.53 -3.64 -13.72
N SER A 34 -13.12 -4.82 -13.92
CA SER A 34 -14.57 -4.96 -14.14
C SER A 34 -15.34 -5.02 -12.82
N LYS A 35 -14.74 -5.68 -11.81
CA LYS A 35 -15.37 -5.90 -10.51
C LYS A 35 -14.31 -5.94 -9.40
N SER A 36 -14.67 -5.48 -8.20
CA SER A 36 -13.89 -5.69 -6.97
C SER A 36 -14.67 -6.52 -5.96
N GLU A 37 -14.01 -7.48 -5.33
CA GLU A 37 -14.53 -8.31 -4.24
C GLU A 37 -13.54 -8.26 -3.09
N ILE A 38 -13.90 -7.58 -2.00
CA ILE A 38 -13.01 -7.40 -0.85
C ILE A 38 -13.69 -7.96 0.39
N VAL A 39 -12.98 -8.85 1.09
CA VAL A 39 -13.45 -9.52 2.31
C VAL A 39 -12.56 -9.14 3.48
N GLY A 40 -13.15 -8.87 4.64
CA GLY A 40 -12.46 -8.52 5.87
C GLY A 40 -13.25 -7.50 6.71
N ASP A 41 -12.55 -6.78 7.58
CA ASP A 41 -13.15 -5.68 8.35
C ASP A 41 -13.75 -4.64 7.40
N LYS A 42 -14.99 -4.18 7.69
CA LYS A 42 -15.77 -3.32 6.79
C LYS A 42 -15.08 -1.97 6.53
N ASP A 43 -14.51 -1.37 7.56
CA ASP A 43 -13.86 -0.07 7.43
C ASP A 43 -12.57 -0.17 6.63
N LEU A 44 -11.79 -1.23 6.87
CA LEU A 44 -10.56 -1.49 6.13
C LEU A 44 -10.86 -1.85 4.67
N ALA A 45 -11.89 -2.68 4.42
CA ALA A 45 -12.30 -3.06 3.07
C ALA A 45 -12.78 -1.86 2.25
N PHE A 46 -13.61 -0.98 2.86
CA PHE A 46 -14.05 0.26 2.24
C PHE A 46 -12.86 1.18 1.91
N ASN A 47 -11.94 1.38 2.86
CA ASN A 47 -10.75 2.21 2.63
C ASN A 47 -9.84 1.62 1.54
N LEU A 48 -9.66 0.29 1.51
CA LEU A 48 -8.90 -0.38 0.47
C LEU A 48 -9.50 -0.10 -0.92
N GLU A 49 -10.82 -0.31 -1.07
CA GLU A 49 -11.50 -0.10 -2.34
C GLU A 49 -11.41 1.35 -2.83
N GLN A 50 -11.66 2.31 -1.95
CA GLN A 50 -11.62 3.74 -2.29
C GLN A 50 -10.22 4.22 -2.68
N LYS A 51 -9.18 3.77 -1.97
CA LYS A 51 -7.82 4.27 -2.15
C LYS A 51 -7.02 3.55 -3.25
N LEU A 52 -7.39 2.34 -3.65
CA LEU A 52 -6.76 1.66 -4.79
C LEU A 52 -6.92 2.44 -6.09
N ASN A 53 -8.03 3.19 -6.23
CA ASN A 53 -8.30 4.08 -7.36
C ASN A 53 -8.08 3.41 -8.73
N PHE A 54 -8.47 2.15 -8.88
CA PHE A 54 -8.47 1.45 -10.17
C PHE A 54 -9.61 1.98 -11.05
N THR A 55 -9.38 2.03 -12.36
CA THR A 55 -10.44 2.40 -13.30
C THR A 55 -11.45 1.27 -13.39
N LYS A 56 -12.73 1.55 -13.08
CA LYS A 56 -13.81 0.57 -13.22
C LYS A 56 -14.44 0.68 -14.60
N ASP A 57 -14.39 -0.40 -15.39
CA ASP A 57 -15.03 -0.52 -16.68
C ASP A 57 -15.51 -1.97 -16.92
N GLU A 58 -16.78 -2.21 -16.61
CA GLU A 58 -17.41 -3.54 -16.75
C GLU A 58 -17.53 -4.01 -18.21
N LYS A 59 -17.53 -3.08 -19.18
CA LYS A 59 -17.69 -3.38 -20.59
C LYS A 59 -16.36 -3.73 -21.27
N ASN A 60 -15.24 -3.43 -20.64
CA ASN A 60 -13.92 -3.70 -21.17
C ASN A 60 -13.59 -5.19 -21.11
N LEU A 61 -13.42 -5.81 -22.27
CA LEU A 61 -13.12 -7.25 -22.38
C LEU A 61 -11.78 -7.65 -21.77
N ASN A 62 -10.88 -6.70 -21.56
CA ASN A 62 -9.56 -6.90 -20.97
C ASN A 62 -9.48 -6.43 -19.51
N ALA A 63 -10.62 -6.06 -18.90
CA ALA A 63 -10.66 -5.68 -17.50
C ALA A 63 -10.52 -6.89 -16.58
N TYR A 64 -9.80 -6.71 -15.49
CA TYR A 64 -9.57 -7.75 -14.49
C TYR A 64 -10.70 -7.77 -13.43
N ILE A 65 -10.90 -8.91 -12.80
CA ILE A 65 -11.64 -9.04 -11.55
C ILE A 65 -10.60 -8.95 -10.43
N PHE A 66 -10.74 -7.95 -9.57
CA PHE A 66 -9.89 -7.79 -8.39
C PHE A 66 -10.54 -8.44 -7.18
N LYS A 67 -9.83 -9.36 -6.52
CA LYS A 67 -10.25 -9.96 -5.26
C LYS A 67 -9.21 -9.73 -4.20
N ALA A 68 -9.65 -9.37 -2.98
CA ALA A 68 -8.76 -9.19 -1.86
C ALA A 68 -9.37 -9.73 -0.57
N GLN A 69 -8.51 -10.17 0.33
CA GLN A 69 -8.86 -10.58 1.67
C GLN A 69 -7.94 -9.91 2.68
N ILE A 70 -8.55 -9.27 3.67
CA ILE A 70 -7.85 -8.52 4.71
C ILE A 70 -7.91 -9.33 6.00
N TYR A 71 -6.74 -9.55 6.61
CA TYR A 71 -6.58 -10.16 7.91
C TYR A 71 -5.86 -9.19 8.83
N ASP A 72 -6.42 -8.94 9.98
CA ASP A 72 -5.78 -8.16 11.02
C ASP A 72 -5.67 -8.95 12.31
N THR A 73 -4.54 -8.84 12.99
CA THR A 73 -4.28 -9.44 14.29
C THR A 73 -3.61 -8.44 15.21
N SER A 74 -3.77 -8.66 16.51
CA SER A 74 -3.07 -7.92 17.55
C SER A 74 -2.61 -8.89 18.62
N GLU A 75 -1.31 -8.89 18.90
CA GLU A 75 -0.67 -9.84 19.82
C GLU A 75 0.15 -9.08 20.85
N SER A 76 0.12 -9.55 22.11
CA SER A 76 0.95 -8.97 23.18
C SER A 76 2.43 -9.20 22.86
N SER A 77 3.22 -8.12 22.90
CA SER A 77 4.66 -8.13 22.64
C SER A 77 5.47 -8.01 23.94
N LEU A 78 4.99 -7.18 24.88
CA LEU A 78 5.61 -7.00 26.19
C LEU A 78 4.53 -7.04 27.26
N VAL A 79 4.87 -7.65 28.39
CA VAL A 79 4.03 -7.69 29.60
C VAL A 79 4.81 -7.14 30.79
N ASP A 80 4.11 -6.51 31.72
CA ASP A 80 4.68 -6.08 32.98
C ASP A 80 4.85 -7.26 33.98
N SER A 81 5.36 -6.96 35.17
CA SER A 81 5.54 -7.97 36.24
C SER A 81 4.24 -8.62 36.72
N ARG A 82 3.08 -8.04 36.38
CA ARG A 82 1.73 -8.56 36.73
C ARG A 82 1.13 -9.37 35.57
N GLY A 83 1.85 -9.50 34.44
CA GLY A 83 1.34 -10.17 33.24
C GLY A 83 0.41 -9.30 32.37
N ILE A 84 0.34 -7.98 32.63
CA ILE A 84 -0.48 -7.07 31.83
C ILE A 84 0.33 -6.60 30.62
N SER A 85 -0.30 -6.64 29.45
CA SER A 85 0.34 -6.16 28.22
C SER A 85 0.62 -4.66 28.29
N THR A 86 1.86 -4.29 28.03
CA THR A 86 2.32 -2.90 27.91
C THR A 86 2.65 -2.50 26.49
N GLU A 87 2.81 -3.49 25.60
CA GLU A 87 3.04 -3.30 24.18
C GLU A 87 2.37 -4.43 23.38
N GLU A 88 1.74 -4.09 22.29
CA GLU A 88 1.17 -5.04 21.34
C GLU A 88 1.74 -4.84 19.93
N ILE A 89 1.80 -5.92 19.15
CA ILE A 89 2.09 -5.86 17.71
C ILE A 89 0.77 -5.93 16.97
N VAL A 90 0.43 -4.84 16.26
CA VAL A 90 -0.68 -4.80 15.31
C VAL A 90 -0.14 -5.23 13.95
N LYS A 91 -0.71 -6.29 13.38
CA LYS A 91 -0.33 -6.85 12.08
C LYS A 91 -1.51 -6.79 11.13
N LEU A 92 -1.26 -6.35 9.90
CA LEU A 92 -2.23 -6.33 8.81
C LEU A 92 -1.67 -7.08 7.60
N THR A 93 -2.44 -8.02 7.08
CA THR A 93 -2.12 -8.76 5.87
C THR A 93 -3.24 -8.58 4.86
N VAL A 94 -2.88 -8.21 3.63
CA VAL A 94 -3.80 -8.17 2.48
C VAL A 94 -3.31 -9.17 1.45
N SER A 95 -4.07 -10.24 1.27
CA SER A 95 -3.89 -11.19 0.16
C SER A 95 -4.78 -10.73 -0.98
N TYR A 96 -4.25 -10.64 -2.20
CA TYR A 96 -5.01 -10.15 -3.35
C TYR A 96 -4.65 -10.87 -4.63
N GLN A 97 -5.58 -10.86 -5.57
CA GLN A 97 -5.41 -11.45 -6.89
C GLN A 97 -6.17 -10.69 -7.96
N PHE A 98 -5.63 -10.74 -9.16
CA PHE A 98 -6.28 -10.30 -10.39
C PHE A 98 -6.62 -11.51 -11.24
N GLN A 99 -7.87 -11.62 -11.62
CA GLN A 99 -8.38 -12.70 -12.48
C GLN A 99 -8.82 -12.10 -13.82
N ASP A 100 -8.74 -12.90 -14.88
CA ASP A 100 -9.41 -12.59 -16.12
C ASP A 100 -10.93 -12.83 -16.02
N LYS A 101 -11.67 -12.54 -17.09
CA LYS A 101 -13.12 -12.78 -17.18
C LYS A 101 -13.53 -14.27 -17.05
N ASN A 102 -12.60 -15.20 -17.27
CA ASN A 102 -12.83 -16.63 -17.16
C ASN A 102 -12.52 -17.15 -15.74
N GLY A 103 -12.07 -16.25 -14.85
CA GLY A 103 -11.67 -16.60 -13.49
C GLY A 103 -10.24 -17.15 -13.36
N ILE A 104 -9.45 -17.08 -14.44
CA ILE A 104 -8.04 -17.50 -14.41
C ILE A 104 -7.23 -16.45 -13.67
N ILE A 105 -6.45 -16.88 -12.69
CA ILE A 105 -5.59 -15.97 -11.92
C ILE A 105 -4.41 -15.54 -12.80
N ILE A 106 -4.33 -14.24 -13.08
CA ILE A 106 -3.25 -13.63 -13.86
C ILE A 106 -2.10 -13.19 -12.94
N TYR A 107 -2.45 -12.68 -11.76
CA TYR A 107 -1.47 -12.25 -10.76
C TYR A 107 -2.05 -12.41 -9.36
N GLN A 108 -1.24 -12.86 -8.41
CA GLN A 108 -1.59 -12.93 -6.99
C GLN A 108 -0.39 -12.60 -6.12
N ASP A 109 -0.64 -11.98 -4.97
CA ASP A 109 0.38 -11.69 -3.98
C ASP A 109 -0.26 -11.47 -2.59
N ALA A 110 0.57 -11.44 -1.55
CA ALA A 110 0.17 -11.11 -0.20
C ALA A 110 1.19 -10.15 0.43
N ILE A 111 0.69 -9.07 1.02
CA ILE A 111 1.53 -8.06 1.66
C ILE A 111 1.16 -8.01 3.14
N THR A 112 2.16 -8.20 3.98
CA THR A 112 2.03 -8.09 5.43
C THR A 112 2.83 -6.89 5.92
N LYS A 113 2.23 -6.10 6.81
CA LYS A 113 2.86 -5.02 7.55
C LYS A 113 2.47 -5.12 9.02
N ASP A 114 3.38 -4.72 9.89
CA ASP A 114 3.15 -4.70 11.32
C ASP A 114 3.69 -3.44 11.97
N LYS A 115 3.19 -3.14 13.15
CA LYS A 115 3.61 -2.01 13.99
C LYS A 115 3.44 -2.35 15.46
N ARG A 116 4.44 -2.00 16.25
CA ARG A 116 4.35 -2.03 17.71
C ARG A 116 3.63 -0.79 18.23
N VAL A 117 2.72 -0.99 19.14
CA VAL A 117 1.93 0.06 19.79
C VAL A 117 1.99 -0.12 21.31
N SER A 118 2.22 0.97 22.02
CA SER A 118 2.11 0.95 23.47
C SER A 118 0.65 0.88 23.90
N VAL A 119 0.34 0.06 24.88
CA VAL A 119 -0.99 -0.05 25.48
C VAL A 119 -0.95 0.44 26.92
N THR A 120 -2.05 1.03 27.33
CA THR A 120 -2.24 1.62 28.66
C THR A 120 -3.47 1.00 29.33
N ASP A 121 -3.75 1.39 30.57
CA ASP A 121 -4.96 0.96 31.26
C ASP A 121 -6.26 1.55 30.67
N ASN A 122 -6.14 2.51 29.72
CA ASN A 122 -7.29 3.09 29.03
C ASN A 122 -7.65 2.29 27.76
N LEU A 123 -8.59 1.38 27.91
CA LEU A 123 -9.04 0.50 26.81
C LEU A 123 -9.53 1.26 25.57
N SER A 124 -10.29 2.34 25.75
CA SER A 124 -10.83 3.13 24.64
C SER A 124 -9.71 3.78 23.83
N ASN A 125 -8.70 4.31 24.53
CA ASN A 125 -7.53 4.89 23.84
C ASN A 125 -6.74 3.81 23.08
N ASN A 126 -6.55 2.63 23.68
CA ASN A 126 -5.85 1.53 23.02
C ASN A 126 -6.55 1.08 21.72
N ILE A 127 -7.90 1.02 21.72
CA ILE A 127 -8.69 0.70 20.53
C ILE A 127 -8.48 1.77 19.45
N LEU A 128 -8.53 3.05 19.81
CA LEU A 128 -8.31 4.15 18.85
C LEU A 128 -6.91 4.11 18.24
N VAL A 129 -5.88 3.92 19.07
CA VAL A 129 -4.49 3.82 18.62
C VAL A 129 -4.33 2.65 17.65
N LYS A 130 -4.81 1.45 18.01
CA LYS A 130 -4.73 0.27 17.15
C LYS A 130 -5.47 0.46 15.82
N ASN A 131 -6.66 1.05 15.84
CA ASN A 131 -7.41 1.30 14.60
C ASN A 131 -6.72 2.33 13.71
N ASN A 132 -6.12 3.36 14.27
CA ASN A 132 -5.33 4.34 13.51
C ASN A 132 -4.10 3.68 12.88
N GLU A 133 -3.38 2.84 13.63
CA GLU A 133 -2.22 2.13 13.09
C GLU A 133 -2.62 1.15 11.99
N LYS A 134 -3.73 0.40 12.13
CA LYS A 134 -4.26 -0.45 11.05
C LYS A 134 -4.50 0.34 9.75
N ARG A 135 -5.04 1.56 9.85
CA ARG A 135 -5.25 2.43 8.67
C ARG A 135 -3.94 2.87 8.03
N LEU A 136 -2.94 3.24 8.83
CA LEU A 136 -1.61 3.60 8.32
C LEU A 136 -0.90 2.42 7.66
N LEU A 137 -0.99 1.23 8.26
CA LEU A 137 -0.48 -0.01 7.66
C LEU A 137 -1.18 -0.30 6.32
N LEU A 138 -2.51 -0.14 6.28
CA LEU A 138 -3.29 -0.32 5.06
C LEU A 138 -2.84 0.65 3.96
N ASP A 139 -2.61 1.92 4.27
CA ASP A 139 -2.15 2.91 3.31
C ASP A 139 -0.80 2.52 2.68
N SER A 140 0.12 2.02 3.51
CA SER A 140 1.40 1.49 3.02
C SER A 140 1.22 0.25 2.13
N ILE A 141 0.29 -0.64 2.48
CA ILE A 141 -0.03 -1.83 1.69
C ILE A 141 -0.64 -1.43 0.34
N ILE A 142 -1.58 -0.47 0.32
CA ILE A 142 -2.22 0.03 -0.90
C ILE A 142 -1.19 0.57 -1.90
N GLN A 143 -0.23 1.38 -1.43
CA GLN A 143 0.85 1.88 -2.29
C GLN A 143 1.63 0.73 -2.95
N ASN A 144 1.93 -0.33 -2.18
CA ASN A 144 2.61 -1.50 -2.70
C ASN A 144 1.74 -2.29 -3.70
N ILE A 145 0.43 -2.47 -3.42
CA ILE A 145 -0.50 -3.13 -4.35
C ILE A 145 -0.54 -2.37 -5.67
N VAL A 146 -0.74 -1.04 -5.63
CA VAL A 146 -0.80 -0.20 -6.84
C VAL A 146 0.50 -0.27 -7.63
N PHE A 147 1.64 -0.21 -6.97
CA PHE A 147 2.95 -0.32 -7.63
C PHE A 147 3.13 -1.68 -8.31
N LYS A 148 2.95 -2.77 -7.53
CA LYS A 148 3.13 -4.15 -8.04
C LYS A 148 2.16 -4.49 -9.17
N SER A 149 0.89 -4.10 -9.05
CA SER A 149 -0.10 -4.36 -10.10
C SER A 149 0.24 -3.64 -11.40
N ARG A 150 0.74 -2.40 -11.35
CA ARG A 150 1.20 -1.69 -12.56
C ARG A 150 2.40 -2.36 -13.23
N VAL A 151 3.30 -2.94 -12.45
CA VAL A 151 4.48 -3.64 -12.99
C VAL A 151 4.12 -5.01 -13.57
N SER A 152 3.19 -5.72 -12.94
CA SER A 152 2.90 -7.12 -13.26
C SER A 152 1.80 -7.32 -14.30
N LEU A 153 0.92 -6.32 -14.49
CA LEU A 153 -0.24 -6.39 -15.40
C LEU A 153 -0.05 -5.59 -16.71
N ASN A 154 1.14 -5.01 -16.93
CA ASN A 154 1.45 -4.22 -18.14
C ASN A 154 2.34 -4.96 -19.12
#